data_b60cb483fb208e16327586a02924cfc5
#
_entry.id   b60cb483fb208e16327586a02924cfc5
#
_cell.length_a   1.000
_cell.length_b   1.000
_cell.length_c   1.000
_cell.angle_alpha   90.00
_cell.angle_beta   90.00
_cell.angle_gamma   90.00
#
_symmetry.space_group_name_H-M   'P 1'
#
loop_
_entity.id
_entity.type
_entity.pdbx_description
1 polymer ?
#
loop_
_entity_poly.entity_id
_entity_poly.type
_entity_poly.pdbx_seq_one_letter_code
_entity_poly.pdbx_strand_id
1 'polypeptide(L)'
;MNAKKNRRRLWLWTAVVSGFVVGLYACGGGLGFSLISDQQEVEIGTGVDQEIEGTYAIVNDNDPVAVWARDLVRPLETASTAWRDPADIGGFKVEVIADDELVNAFAAPGGFTYISTGLILQATTCAEIAGVMSHELTHVTERHSVKNIEEAYGVSVVTSWFLGEGLATEVIGGLYSFLQSTTYSQEHEAEADDVGLQIAYAAGYNPYGLVDFFEKLLALSGGASVPTFLSSHPATQDRINDTGQKIQQLYGSKVVRGSTQTYDCMNTSLQLADVQAAIRAGVSIR
;
A
#
# COMPACT_ATOMS: atom_id res chain seq x y z
N MET A 1 -34.86 49.79 -21.57
CA MET A 1 -33.39 50.13 -21.58
C MET A 1 -32.77 49.57 -20.31
N ASN A 2 -32.36 48.34 -20.20
CA ASN A 2 -31.50 47.81 -19.08
C ASN A 2 -31.13 46.32 -19.21
N ALA A 3 -31.29 45.71 -20.40
CA ALA A 3 -30.95 44.29 -20.58
C ALA A 3 -29.50 44.04 -21.04
N LYS A 4 -28.75 45.08 -21.44
CA LYS A 4 -27.37 44.92 -21.94
C LYS A 4 -26.25 45.03 -20.87
N LYS A 5 -26.58 45.51 -19.65
CA LYS A 5 -25.57 45.74 -18.63
C LYS A 5 -25.27 44.51 -17.76
N ASN A 6 -26.21 43.54 -17.70
CA ASN A 6 -26.02 42.32 -16.90
C ASN A 6 -25.25 41.19 -17.62
N ARG A 7 -25.23 41.19 -18.98
CA ARG A 7 -24.48 40.18 -19.74
C ARG A 7 -22.98 40.35 -19.66
N ARG A 8 -22.47 41.58 -19.55
CA ARG A 8 -21.02 41.85 -19.43
C ARG A 8 -20.43 41.48 -18.06
N ARG A 9 -21.22 41.50 -16.98
CA ARG A 9 -20.76 41.08 -15.65
C ARG A 9 -20.70 39.56 -15.49
N LEU A 10 -21.57 38.82 -16.18
CA LEU A 10 -21.57 37.35 -16.14
C LEU A 10 -20.34 36.75 -16.85
N TRP A 11 -19.91 37.39 -17.97
CA TRP A 11 -18.72 36.95 -18.73
C TRP A 11 -17.39 37.24 -18.01
N LEU A 12 -17.34 38.26 -17.19
CA LEU A 12 -16.15 38.59 -16.40
C LEU A 12 -15.92 37.62 -15.23
N TRP A 13 -16.98 37.06 -14.66
CA TRP A 13 -16.87 36.07 -13.58
C TRP A 13 -16.49 34.68 -14.10
N THR A 14 -16.99 34.27 -15.25
CA THR A 14 -16.59 32.98 -15.85
C THR A 14 -15.16 33.01 -16.38
N ALA A 15 -14.65 34.13 -16.87
CA ALA A 15 -13.26 34.25 -17.31
C ALA A 15 -12.27 34.28 -16.14
N VAL A 16 -12.65 34.81 -14.95
CA VAL A 16 -11.80 34.85 -13.77
C VAL A 16 -11.68 33.47 -13.11
N VAL A 17 -12.77 32.69 -13.08
CA VAL A 17 -12.72 31.33 -12.52
C VAL A 17 -11.94 30.37 -13.42
N SER A 18 -12.10 30.48 -14.76
CA SER A 18 -11.31 29.67 -15.71
C SER A 18 -9.83 30.07 -15.75
N GLY A 19 -9.50 31.36 -15.52
CA GLY A 19 -8.10 31.83 -15.48
C GLY A 19 -7.36 31.41 -14.19
N PHE A 20 -8.07 31.20 -13.09
CA PHE A 20 -7.46 30.80 -11.83
C PHE A 20 -7.07 29.32 -11.79
N VAL A 21 -7.84 28.46 -12.46
CA VAL A 21 -7.56 27.01 -12.56
C VAL A 21 -6.39 26.75 -13.52
N VAL A 22 -6.27 27.51 -14.62
CA VAL A 22 -5.16 27.34 -15.59
C VAL A 22 -3.85 27.96 -15.09
N GLY A 23 -3.89 28.96 -14.22
CA GLY A 23 -2.70 29.61 -13.66
C GLY A 23 -1.92 28.76 -12.65
N LEU A 24 -2.53 27.75 -12.05
CA LEU A 24 -1.90 26.87 -11.06
C LEU A 24 -1.05 25.76 -11.67
N TYR A 25 -1.23 25.46 -12.96
CA TYR A 25 -0.45 24.43 -13.67
C TYR A 25 0.86 24.92 -14.30
N ALA A 26 1.12 26.20 -14.30
CA ALA A 26 2.29 26.79 -14.99
C ALA A 26 3.54 26.93 -14.09
N CYS A 27 3.43 26.70 -12.79
CA CYS A 27 4.58 26.62 -11.88
C CYS A 27 4.84 25.18 -11.53
N GLY A 28 5.83 24.55 -12.16
CA GLY A 28 6.27 23.17 -11.95
C GLY A 28 6.82 22.89 -10.54
N GLY A 29 5.98 23.06 -9.54
CA GLY A 29 6.12 22.60 -8.18
C GLY A 29 4.81 21.96 -7.84
N GLY A 30 4.79 20.64 -7.62
CA GLY A 30 3.60 19.90 -7.21
C GLY A 30 2.98 20.60 -6.00
N LEU A 31 1.82 21.23 -6.21
CA LEU A 31 0.99 21.66 -5.10
C LEU A 31 0.59 20.37 -4.39
N GLY A 32 0.98 20.19 -3.13
CA GLY A 32 0.73 19.01 -2.33
C GLY A 32 -0.75 18.76 -2.01
N PHE A 33 -1.64 18.99 -2.99
CA PHE A 33 -3.06 18.73 -2.90
C PHE A 33 -3.41 17.59 -3.86
N SER A 34 -3.79 16.46 -3.29
CA SER A 34 -4.43 15.39 -4.05
C SER A 34 -5.81 15.83 -4.53
N LEU A 35 -6.17 15.43 -5.74
CA LEU A 35 -7.48 15.67 -6.35
C LEU A 35 -8.53 14.67 -5.85
N ILE A 36 -8.06 13.50 -5.41
CA ILE A 36 -8.86 12.43 -4.86
C ILE A 36 -8.90 12.63 -3.34
N SER A 37 -10.07 12.89 -2.78
CA SER A 37 -10.27 12.96 -1.32
C SER A 37 -10.12 11.59 -0.66
N ASP A 38 -9.98 11.54 0.66
CA ASP A 38 -9.91 10.27 1.40
C ASP A 38 -11.17 9.41 1.18
N GLN A 39 -12.35 10.03 1.15
CA GLN A 39 -13.59 9.32 0.86
C GLN A 39 -13.61 8.72 -0.54
N GLN A 40 -13.14 9.46 -1.55
CA GLN A 40 -13.03 8.98 -2.93
C GLN A 40 -11.98 7.89 -3.08
N GLU A 41 -10.88 7.99 -2.33
CA GLU A 41 -9.87 6.94 -2.26
C GLU A 41 -10.45 5.63 -1.70
N VAL A 42 -11.26 5.70 -0.65
CA VAL A 42 -11.98 4.54 -0.10
C VAL A 42 -13.00 3.97 -1.09
N GLU A 43 -13.69 4.83 -1.85
CA GLU A 43 -14.62 4.39 -2.90
C GLU A 43 -13.89 3.64 -4.02
N ILE A 44 -12.76 4.14 -4.48
CA ILE A 44 -11.88 3.45 -5.45
C ILE A 44 -11.45 2.11 -4.87
N GLY A 45 -10.91 2.12 -3.64
CA GLY A 45 -10.42 0.92 -2.98
C GLY A 45 -11.49 -0.15 -2.82
N THR A 46 -12.69 0.24 -2.43
CA THR A 46 -13.82 -0.70 -2.28
C THR A 46 -14.18 -1.36 -3.61
N GLY A 47 -14.17 -0.60 -4.71
CA GLY A 47 -14.42 -1.18 -6.03
C GLY A 47 -13.29 -2.12 -6.47
N VAL A 48 -12.04 -1.73 -6.26
CA VAL A 48 -10.85 -2.56 -6.58
C VAL A 48 -10.84 -3.83 -5.74
N ASP A 49 -11.22 -3.77 -4.46
CA ASP A 49 -11.35 -4.90 -3.56
C ASP A 49 -12.31 -5.97 -4.09
N GLN A 50 -13.47 -5.54 -4.61
CA GLN A 50 -14.44 -6.46 -5.24
C GLN A 50 -13.85 -7.19 -6.46
N GLU A 51 -13.03 -6.52 -7.27
CA GLU A 51 -12.33 -7.16 -8.40
C GLU A 51 -11.27 -8.16 -7.91
N ILE A 52 -10.57 -7.84 -6.81
CA ILE A 52 -9.58 -8.72 -6.19
C ILE A 52 -10.27 -9.96 -5.61
N GLU A 53 -11.36 -9.81 -4.86
CA GLU A 53 -12.16 -10.93 -4.34
C GLU A 53 -12.74 -11.81 -5.46
N GLY A 54 -13.07 -11.22 -6.60
CA GLY A 54 -13.50 -11.94 -7.80
C GLY A 54 -12.39 -12.70 -8.52
N THR A 55 -11.13 -12.32 -8.28
CA THR A 55 -9.95 -12.88 -8.96
C THR A 55 -9.22 -13.92 -8.11
N TYR A 56 -9.12 -13.68 -6.80
CA TYR A 56 -8.36 -14.52 -5.86
C TYR A 56 -9.28 -15.21 -4.86
N ALA A 57 -8.86 -16.39 -4.42
CA ALA A 57 -9.48 -17.05 -3.28
C ALA A 57 -9.04 -16.34 -1.99
N ILE A 58 -9.97 -15.77 -1.25
CA ILE A 58 -9.70 -15.05 -0.01
C ILE A 58 -9.95 -15.99 1.18
N VAL A 59 -8.99 -16.02 2.10
CA VAL A 59 -9.12 -16.77 3.36
C VAL A 59 -10.24 -16.18 4.20
N ASN A 60 -11.07 -17.05 4.80
CA ASN A 60 -12.20 -16.63 5.63
C ASN A 60 -11.73 -15.79 6.82
N ASP A 61 -12.46 -14.72 7.13
CA ASP A 61 -12.11 -13.77 8.20
C ASP A 61 -11.91 -14.42 9.59
N ASN A 62 -12.61 -15.50 9.85
CA ASN A 62 -12.52 -16.23 11.12
C ASN A 62 -11.47 -17.34 11.10
N ASP A 63 -10.81 -17.56 9.96
CA ASP A 63 -9.70 -18.50 9.88
C ASP A 63 -8.53 -18.03 10.76
N PRO A 64 -7.89 -18.92 11.51
CA PRO A 64 -6.75 -18.54 12.37
C PRO A 64 -5.63 -17.82 11.64
N VAL A 65 -5.41 -18.12 10.35
CA VAL A 65 -4.39 -17.45 9.51
C VAL A 65 -4.76 -16.00 9.24
N ALA A 66 -6.03 -15.74 8.89
CA ALA A 66 -6.51 -14.37 8.65
C ALA A 66 -6.55 -13.55 9.95
N VAL A 67 -6.96 -14.14 11.06
CA VAL A 67 -6.92 -13.51 12.39
C VAL A 67 -5.48 -13.13 12.75
N TRP A 68 -4.55 -14.05 12.57
CA TRP A 68 -3.14 -13.83 12.83
C TRP A 68 -2.55 -12.71 11.97
N ALA A 69 -2.86 -12.66 10.67
CA ALA A 69 -2.37 -11.60 9.78
C ALA A 69 -2.83 -10.21 10.25
N ARG A 70 -4.11 -10.07 10.63
CA ARG A 70 -4.64 -8.83 11.21
C ARG A 70 -3.98 -8.46 12.54
N ASP A 71 -3.73 -9.44 13.40
CA ASP A 71 -3.05 -9.21 14.69
C ASP A 71 -1.61 -8.73 14.49
N LEU A 72 -0.90 -9.27 13.48
CA LEU A 72 0.45 -8.85 13.12
C LEU A 72 0.46 -7.41 12.59
N VAL A 73 -0.52 -7.02 11.78
CA VAL A 73 -0.56 -5.69 11.14
C VAL A 73 -1.09 -4.60 12.09
N ARG A 74 -1.93 -4.91 13.05
CA ARG A 74 -2.54 -3.91 13.97
C ARG A 74 -1.53 -2.98 14.66
N PRO A 75 -0.37 -3.43 15.17
CA PRO A 75 0.64 -2.53 15.72
C PRO A 75 1.25 -1.61 14.66
N LEU A 76 1.41 -2.10 13.42
CA LEU A 76 1.90 -1.30 12.29
C LEU A 76 0.91 -0.19 11.94
N GLU A 77 -0.40 -0.51 11.87
CA GLU A 77 -1.47 0.47 11.67
C GLU A 77 -1.42 1.56 12.75
N THR A 78 -1.30 1.16 14.02
CA THR A 78 -1.16 2.13 15.11
C THR A 78 0.08 3.01 14.97
N ALA A 79 1.21 2.43 14.57
CA ALA A 79 2.44 3.17 14.38
C ALA A 79 2.38 4.13 13.17
N SER A 80 1.62 3.79 12.13
CA SER A 80 1.50 4.59 10.91
C SER A 80 0.77 5.92 11.11
N THR A 81 0.07 6.12 12.24
CA THR A 81 -0.61 7.38 12.57
C THR A 81 0.31 8.60 12.58
N ALA A 82 1.62 8.41 12.71
CA ALA A 82 2.61 9.48 12.61
C ALA A 82 2.71 10.09 11.19
N TRP A 83 2.26 9.38 10.16
CA TRP A 83 2.29 9.80 8.76
C TRP A 83 0.89 10.10 8.21
N ARG A 84 -0.07 9.23 8.47
CA ARG A 84 -1.48 9.43 8.14
C ARG A 84 -2.36 8.75 9.18
N ASP A 85 -3.41 9.42 9.64
CA ASP A 85 -4.37 8.77 10.53
C ASP A 85 -5.18 7.71 9.75
N PRO A 86 -5.06 6.42 10.10
CA PRO A 86 -5.86 5.37 9.48
C PRO A 86 -7.36 5.62 9.55
N ALA A 87 -7.84 6.37 10.56
CA ALA A 87 -9.25 6.71 10.68
C ALA A 87 -9.79 7.53 9.50
N ASP A 88 -8.94 8.30 8.80
CA ASP A 88 -9.33 9.09 7.62
C ASP A 88 -9.81 8.20 6.46
N ILE A 89 -9.36 6.94 6.43
CA ILE A 89 -9.72 5.94 5.42
C ILE A 89 -10.50 4.74 5.99
N GLY A 90 -10.98 4.86 7.23
CA GLY A 90 -11.73 3.79 7.89
C GLY A 90 -10.89 2.61 8.41
N GLY A 91 -9.58 2.82 8.60
CA GLY A 91 -8.60 1.83 9.03
C GLY A 91 -8.03 1.00 7.88
N PHE A 92 -7.02 0.19 8.18
CA PHE A 92 -6.51 -0.80 7.23
C PHE A 92 -7.38 -2.07 7.25
N LYS A 93 -7.58 -2.65 6.08
CA LYS A 93 -8.30 -3.91 5.88
C LYS A 93 -7.30 -4.93 5.37
N VAL A 94 -6.99 -5.90 6.21
CA VAL A 94 -5.96 -6.92 5.91
C VAL A 94 -6.64 -8.20 5.50
N GLU A 95 -6.37 -8.64 4.28
CA GLU A 95 -6.89 -9.88 3.71
C GLU A 95 -5.77 -10.85 3.33
N VAL A 96 -6.05 -12.13 3.45
CA VAL A 96 -5.09 -13.18 3.09
C VAL A 96 -5.58 -13.87 1.81
N ILE A 97 -4.73 -13.86 0.79
CA ILE A 97 -4.95 -14.60 -0.47
C ILE A 97 -4.49 -16.05 -0.27
N ALA A 98 -5.39 -17.00 -0.51
CA ALA A 98 -5.10 -18.42 -0.41
C ALA A 98 -4.42 -18.92 -1.70
N ASP A 99 -3.13 -18.63 -1.84
CA ASP A 99 -2.30 -19.10 -2.94
C ASP A 99 -0.87 -19.28 -2.42
N ASP A 100 -0.49 -20.55 -2.24
CA ASP A 100 0.80 -20.95 -1.67
C ASP A 100 1.96 -20.74 -2.66
N GLU A 101 1.69 -20.61 -3.95
CA GLU A 101 2.68 -20.37 -4.99
C GLU A 101 2.89 -18.87 -5.27
N LEU A 102 1.93 -18.06 -4.94
CA LEU A 102 2.01 -16.61 -5.05
C LEU A 102 2.84 -16.04 -3.90
N VAL A 103 4.06 -15.58 -4.17
CA VAL A 103 4.86 -14.85 -3.16
C VAL A 103 4.65 -13.36 -3.38
N ASN A 104 3.59 -12.82 -2.76
CA ASN A 104 3.19 -11.43 -2.95
C ASN A 104 2.49 -10.83 -1.72
N ALA A 105 2.63 -9.51 -1.57
CA ALA A 105 1.79 -8.62 -0.78
C ALA A 105 1.60 -7.34 -1.57
N PHE A 106 0.50 -6.66 -1.40
CA PHE A 106 0.24 -5.38 -2.06
C PHE A 106 -0.85 -4.59 -1.34
N ALA A 107 -0.86 -3.29 -1.60
CA ALA A 107 -1.88 -2.38 -1.10
C ALA A 107 -2.70 -1.78 -2.24
N ALA A 108 -3.99 -1.60 -2.00
CA ALA A 108 -4.90 -0.83 -2.85
C ALA A 108 -5.28 0.49 -2.15
N PRO A 109 -5.78 1.50 -2.89
CA PRO A 109 -6.28 2.73 -2.30
C PRO A 109 -7.26 2.49 -1.15
N GLY A 110 -7.38 3.42 -0.21
CA GLY A 110 -8.36 3.34 0.87
C GLY A 110 -8.06 2.30 1.96
N GLY A 111 -6.79 1.87 2.08
CA GLY A 111 -6.33 1.04 3.20
C GLY A 111 -6.51 -0.46 3.01
N PHE A 112 -6.92 -0.94 1.84
CA PHE A 112 -6.98 -2.36 1.56
C PHE A 112 -5.58 -2.93 1.35
N THR A 113 -5.22 -3.97 2.10
CA THR A 113 -3.91 -4.61 2.05
C THR A 113 -4.06 -6.12 2.00
N TYR A 114 -3.23 -6.74 1.20
CA TYR A 114 -3.29 -8.17 0.89
C TYR A 114 -1.95 -8.82 1.13
N ILE A 115 -1.97 -10.03 1.66
CA ILE A 115 -0.80 -10.89 1.80
C ILE A 115 -1.17 -12.30 1.36
N SER A 116 -0.32 -12.94 0.55
CA SER A 116 -0.57 -14.32 0.12
C SER A 116 -0.05 -15.34 1.14
N THR A 117 -0.68 -16.53 1.17
CA THR A 117 -0.17 -17.66 1.95
C THR A 117 1.24 -18.04 1.50
N GLY A 118 1.55 -17.92 0.21
CA GLY A 118 2.90 -18.16 -0.32
C GLY A 118 3.96 -17.24 0.27
N LEU A 119 3.66 -15.95 0.46
CA LEU A 119 4.59 -15.03 1.14
C LEU A 119 4.79 -15.43 2.60
N ILE A 120 3.71 -15.76 3.32
CA ILE A 120 3.79 -16.20 4.72
C ILE A 120 4.64 -17.48 4.84
N LEU A 121 4.50 -18.41 3.89
CA LEU A 121 5.27 -19.65 3.87
C LEU A 121 6.77 -19.44 3.59
N GLN A 122 7.15 -18.38 2.87
CA GLN A 122 8.54 -18.03 2.58
C GLN A 122 9.23 -17.32 3.75
N ALA A 123 8.47 -16.67 4.63
CA ALA A 123 9.03 -15.95 5.76
C ALA A 123 9.63 -16.92 6.80
N THR A 124 10.70 -16.48 7.46
CA THR A 124 11.34 -17.20 8.58
C THR A 124 11.09 -16.53 9.92
N THR A 125 10.70 -15.25 9.89
CA THR A 125 10.39 -14.46 11.08
C THR A 125 9.14 -13.61 10.86
N CYS A 126 8.42 -13.25 11.90
CA CYS A 126 7.34 -12.27 11.83
C CYS A 126 7.86 -10.87 11.47
N ALA A 127 9.10 -10.56 11.81
CA ALA A 127 9.71 -9.29 11.42
C ALA A 127 9.85 -9.13 9.90
N GLU A 128 10.11 -10.22 9.16
CA GLU A 128 10.12 -10.19 7.70
C GLU A 128 8.73 -9.82 7.15
N ILE A 129 7.68 -10.45 7.65
CA ILE A 129 6.30 -10.16 7.23
C ILE A 129 5.89 -8.74 7.65
N ALA A 130 6.21 -8.34 8.88
CA ALA A 130 5.94 -6.99 9.37
C ALA A 130 6.70 -5.93 8.55
N GLY A 131 7.93 -6.22 8.12
CA GLY A 131 8.71 -5.36 7.24
C GLY A 131 8.01 -5.15 5.89
N VAL A 132 7.58 -6.24 5.25
CA VAL A 132 6.81 -6.16 3.98
C VAL A 132 5.50 -5.41 4.19
N MET A 133 4.71 -5.77 5.21
CA MET A 133 3.42 -5.12 5.44
C MET A 133 3.57 -3.64 5.80
N SER A 134 4.64 -3.23 6.52
CA SER A 134 4.89 -1.82 6.80
C SER A 134 5.28 -1.04 5.54
N HIS A 135 5.98 -1.66 4.59
CA HIS A 135 6.24 -1.11 3.27
C HIS A 135 4.92 -0.89 2.50
N GLU A 136 4.02 -1.89 2.49
CA GLU A 136 2.70 -1.78 1.85
C GLU A 136 1.82 -0.71 2.53
N LEU A 137 1.81 -0.66 3.87
CA LEU A 137 1.10 0.38 4.60
C LEU A 137 1.63 1.78 4.23
N THR A 138 2.91 1.91 3.95
CA THR A 138 3.50 3.18 3.51
C THR A 138 2.96 3.62 2.16
N HIS A 139 2.76 2.70 1.21
CA HIS A 139 2.12 3.04 -0.06
C HIS A 139 0.72 3.63 0.14
N VAL A 140 0.00 3.23 1.18
CA VAL A 140 -1.30 3.81 1.56
C VAL A 140 -1.13 5.14 2.28
N THR A 141 -0.25 5.23 3.29
CA THR A 141 -0.07 6.46 4.09
C THR A 141 0.46 7.62 3.24
N GLU A 142 1.37 7.33 2.32
CA GLU A 142 1.94 8.30 1.37
C GLU A 142 1.11 8.43 0.09
N ARG A 143 0.00 7.66 -0.02
CA ARG A 143 -0.97 7.73 -1.13
C ARG A 143 -0.33 7.48 -2.51
N HIS A 144 0.66 6.59 -2.60
CA HIS A 144 1.40 6.35 -3.84
C HIS A 144 0.50 5.86 -4.98
N SER A 145 -0.46 4.97 -4.70
CA SER A 145 -1.43 4.50 -5.70
C SER A 145 -2.31 5.64 -6.21
N VAL A 146 -2.73 6.57 -5.33
CA VAL A 146 -3.51 7.76 -5.69
C VAL A 146 -2.69 8.70 -6.57
N LYS A 147 -1.43 8.97 -6.19
CA LYS A 147 -0.51 9.79 -6.99
C LYS A 147 -0.33 9.20 -8.40
N ASN A 148 -0.11 7.88 -8.50
CA ASN A 148 0.02 7.20 -9.79
C ASN A 148 -1.26 7.30 -10.64
N ILE A 149 -2.45 7.19 -10.03
CA ILE A 149 -3.74 7.37 -10.72
C ILE A 149 -3.87 8.81 -11.24
N GLU A 150 -3.59 9.80 -10.40
CA GLU A 150 -3.68 11.22 -10.76
C GLU A 150 -2.71 11.59 -11.90
N GLU A 151 -1.50 11.04 -11.87
CA GLU A 151 -0.49 11.24 -12.92
C GLU A 151 -0.89 10.58 -14.23
N ALA A 152 -1.40 9.34 -14.19
CA ALA A 152 -1.74 8.59 -15.38
C ALA A 152 -2.99 9.13 -16.10
N TYR A 153 -4.01 9.52 -15.38
CA TYR A 153 -5.30 9.90 -15.94
C TYR A 153 -5.51 11.42 -16.01
N GLY A 154 -4.81 12.18 -15.18
CA GLY A 154 -4.91 13.64 -15.12
C GLY A 154 -6.21 14.17 -14.51
N VAL A 155 -6.18 15.46 -14.14
CA VAL A 155 -7.23 16.16 -13.36
C VAL A 155 -8.62 16.02 -13.96
N SER A 156 -8.75 16.26 -15.25
CA SER A 156 -10.08 16.33 -15.90
C SER A 156 -10.77 14.98 -15.92
N VAL A 157 -10.03 13.91 -16.15
CA VAL A 157 -10.54 12.53 -16.18
C VAL A 157 -10.92 12.08 -14.77
N VAL A 158 -10.00 12.21 -13.82
CA VAL A 158 -10.24 11.84 -12.41
C VAL A 158 -11.45 12.60 -11.85
N THR A 159 -11.53 13.92 -12.07
CA THR A 159 -12.68 14.71 -11.62
C THR A 159 -13.99 14.23 -12.25
N SER A 160 -13.97 13.81 -13.52
CA SER A 160 -15.17 13.35 -14.22
C SER A 160 -15.75 12.06 -13.62
N TRP A 161 -14.94 11.21 -13.03
CA TRP A 161 -15.37 9.96 -12.39
C TRP A 161 -16.33 10.19 -11.22
N PHE A 162 -16.18 11.33 -10.53
CA PHE A 162 -16.94 11.66 -9.33
C PHE A 162 -18.08 12.68 -9.58
N LEU A 163 -18.42 12.94 -10.86
CA LEU A 163 -19.55 13.82 -11.20
C LEU A 163 -20.91 13.09 -11.23
N GLY A 164 -20.92 11.76 -11.10
CA GLY A 164 -22.10 10.89 -11.11
C GLY A 164 -22.50 10.38 -9.73
N GLU A 165 -23.37 9.36 -9.74
CA GLU A 165 -23.78 8.63 -8.52
C GLU A 165 -22.83 7.44 -8.27
N GLY A 166 -21.54 7.70 -7.99
CA GLY A 166 -20.50 6.69 -7.75
C GLY A 166 -19.67 6.35 -9.00
N LEU A 167 -18.64 5.54 -8.79
CA LEU A 167 -17.73 5.09 -9.85
C LEU A 167 -18.41 4.04 -10.74
N ALA A 168 -18.31 4.23 -12.05
CA ALA A 168 -18.80 3.22 -12.99
C ALA A 168 -17.94 1.95 -12.94
N THR A 169 -18.55 0.79 -13.14
CA THR A 169 -17.88 -0.52 -13.13
C THR A 169 -16.69 -0.58 -14.10
N GLU A 170 -16.82 0.03 -15.27
CA GLU A 170 -15.76 0.10 -16.27
C GLU A 170 -14.56 0.90 -15.78
N VAL A 171 -14.78 1.95 -14.99
CA VAL A 171 -13.71 2.75 -14.36
C VAL A 171 -12.99 1.89 -13.31
N ILE A 172 -13.73 1.19 -12.48
CA ILE A 172 -13.17 0.29 -11.44
C ILE A 172 -12.30 -0.81 -12.07
N GLY A 173 -12.83 -1.53 -13.09
CA GLY A 173 -12.07 -2.57 -13.80
C GLY A 173 -10.81 -2.02 -14.49
N GLY A 174 -10.89 -0.79 -15.03
CA GLY A 174 -9.75 -0.07 -15.59
C GLY A 174 -8.69 0.27 -14.52
N LEU A 175 -9.11 0.75 -13.36
CA LEU A 175 -8.23 1.07 -12.23
C LEU A 175 -7.60 -0.19 -11.64
N TYR A 176 -8.36 -1.28 -11.48
CA TYR A 176 -7.82 -2.56 -11.05
C TYR A 176 -6.71 -3.04 -11.99
N SER A 177 -6.98 -3.06 -13.31
CA SER A 177 -5.99 -3.45 -14.31
C SER A 177 -4.75 -2.55 -14.31
N PHE A 178 -4.95 -1.24 -14.14
CA PHE A 178 -3.87 -0.27 -14.03
C PHE A 178 -2.99 -0.56 -12.81
N LEU A 179 -3.58 -0.71 -11.62
CA LEU A 179 -2.84 -0.98 -10.38
C LEU A 179 -2.07 -2.30 -10.45
N GLN A 180 -2.65 -3.34 -11.07
CA GLN A 180 -1.97 -4.63 -11.26
C GLN A 180 -0.77 -4.56 -12.23
N SER A 181 -0.77 -3.62 -13.17
CA SER A 181 0.28 -3.47 -14.18
C SER A 181 1.31 -2.40 -13.87
N THR A 182 1.05 -1.55 -12.88
CA THR A 182 1.90 -0.40 -12.55
C THR A 182 2.95 -0.79 -11.52
N THR A 183 4.20 -0.45 -11.80
CA THR A 183 5.29 -0.46 -10.82
C THR A 183 5.40 0.94 -10.20
N TYR A 184 5.75 0.99 -8.94
CA TYR A 184 6.02 2.27 -8.29
C TYR A 184 7.34 2.89 -8.78
N SER A 185 7.44 4.21 -8.72
CA SER A 185 8.68 4.90 -9.04
C SER A 185 9.77 4.57 -8.01
N GLN A 186 11.04 4.74 -8.39
CA GLN A 186 12.15 4.54 -7.44
C GLN A 186 12.03 5.45 -6.21
N GLU A 187 11.47 6.64 -6.38
CA GLU A 187 11.22 7.59 -5.29
C GLU A 187 10.16 7.07 -4.33
N HIS A 188 9.02 6.56 -4.86
CA HIS A 188 7.97 5.94 -4.05
C HIS A 188 8.48 4.70 -3.31
N GLU A 189 9.29 3.87 -3.95
CA GLU A 189 9.88 2.69 -3.33
C GLU A 189 10.86 3.07 -2.21
N ALA A 190 11.71 4.07 -2.42
CA ALA A 190 12.65 4.56 -1.40
C ALA A 190 11.90 5.18 -0.20
N GLU A 191 10.82 5.92 -0.45
CA GLU A 191 9.96 6.46 0.59
C GLU A 191 9.24 5.34 1.36
N ALA A 192 8.75 4.30 0.66
CA ALA A 192 8.12 3.14 1.27
C ALA A 192 9.10 2.34 2.15
N ASP A 193 10.36 2.22 1.73
CA ASP A 193 11.41 1.60 2.53
C ASP A 193 11.74 2.44 3.78
N ASP A 194 11.93 3.76 3.62
CA ASP A 194 12.32 4.66 4.71
C ASP A 194 11.23 4.84 5.77
N VAL A 195 9.99 5.04 5.36
CA VAL A 195 8.84 5.18 6.27
C VAL A 195 8.46 3.81 6.84
N GLY A 196 8.44 2.77 6.00
CA GLY A 196 8.08 1.42 6.43
C GLY A 196 9.00 0.88 7.52
N LEU A 197 10.34 1.07 7.42
CA LEU A 197 11.25 0.65 8.48
C LEU A 197 10.99 1.39 9.81
N GLN A 198 10.55 2.65 9.76
CA GLN A 198 10.22 3.43 10.94
C GLN A 198 8.89 2.97 11.56
N ILE A 199 7.89 2.66 10.74
CA ILE A 199 6.63 2.05 11.18
C ILE A 199 6.91 0.70 11.86
N ALA A 200 7.70 -0.18 11.22
CA ALA A 200 8.05 -1.48 11.78
C ALA A 200 8.75 -1.35 13.15
N TYR A 201 9.73 -0.44 13.25
CA TYR A 201 10.43 -0.18 14.52
C TYR A 201 9.49 0.38 15.60
N ALA A 202 8.65 1.36 15.27
CA ALA A 202 7.71 1.95 16.22
C ALA A 202 6.64 0.94 16.69
N ALA A 203 6.27 -0.01 15.82
CA ALA A 203 5.38 -1.13 16.14
C ALA A 203 6.05 -2.22 16.99
N GLY A 204 7.38 -2.12 17.21
CA GLY A 204 8.14 -3.06 18.00
C GLY A 204 8.74 -4.23 17.21
N TYR A 205 8.67 -4.21 15.89
CA TYR A 205 9.34 -5.21 15.04
C TYR A 205 10.78 -4.79 14.71
N ASN A 206 11.62 -5.79 14.40
CA ASN A 206 12.97 -5.51 13.94
C ASN A 206 12.91 -4.92 12.52
N PRO A 207 13.35 -3.67 12.29
CA PRO A 207 13.26 -3.02 10.99
C PRO A 207 14.13 -3.67 9.91
N TYR A 208 15.08 -4.54 10.28
CA TYR A 208 15.83 -5.36 9.33
C TYR A 208 14.97 -6.43 8.65
N GLY A 209 13.74 -6.69 9.13
CA GLY A 209 12.88 -7.70 8.55
C GLY A 209 12.64 -7.51 7.04
N LEU A 210 12.41 -6.28 6.58
CA LEU A 210 12.28 -5.97 5.15
C LEU A 210 13.57 -6.28 4.38
N VAL A 211 14.73 -5.89 4.92
CA VAL A 211 16.05 -6.15 4.32
C VAL A 211 16.28 -7.65 4.20
N ASP A 212 16.02 -8.40 5.27
CA ASP A 212 16.20 -9.86 5.31
C ASP A 212 15.30 -10.56 4.30
N PHE A 213 14.05 -10.07 4.16
CA PHE A 213 13.11 -10.61 3.19
C PHE A 213 13.50 -10.30 1.75
N PHE A 214 13.93 -9.07 1.45
CA PHE A 214 14.43 -8.71 0.12
C PHE A 214 15.64 -9.53 -0.31
N GLU A 215 16.62 -9.73 0.57
CA GLU A 215 17.78 -10.59 0.27
C GLU A 215 17.35 -12.03 -0.04
N LYS A 216 16.37 -12.55 0.72
CA LYS A 216 15.80 -13.86 0.48
C LYS A 216 15.12 -13.94 -0.90
N LEU A 217 14.28 -12.95 -1.26
CA LEU A 217 13.61 -12.92 -2.56
C LEU A 217 14.61 -12.80 -3.71
N LEU A 218 15.67 -11.99 -3.56
CA LEU A 218 16.74 -11.91 -4.56
C LEU A 218 17.49 -13.24 -4.73
N ALA A 219 17.75 -13.94 -3.66
CA ALA A 219 18.37 -15.27 -3.73
C ALA A 219 17.46 -16.28 -4.47
N LEU A 220 16.14 -16.19 -4.28
CA LEU A 220 15.17 -17.02 -5.00
C LEU A 220 15.05 -16.64 -6.48
N SER A 221 15.22 -15.37 -6.84
CA SER A 221 15.11 -14.87 -8.21
C SER A 221 16.23 -15.36 -9.15
N GLY A 222 17.31 -15.91 -8.62
CA GLY A 222 18.34 -16.63 -9.38
C GLY A 222 17.88 -17.99 -9.94
N GLY A 223 16.65 -18.42 -9.64
CA GLY A 223 16.02 -19.66 -10.09
C GLY A 223 15.13 -19.48 -11.32
N ALA A 224 14.22 -20.44 -11.53
CA ALA A 224 13.36 -20.50 -12.72
C ALA A 224 12.23 -19.46 -12.75
N SER A 225 11.87 -18.86 -11.61
CA SER A 225 10.80 -17.84 -11.51
C SER A 225 11.21 -16.72 -10.55
N VAL A 226 10.87 -15.48 -10.95
CA VAL A 226 11.03 -14.31 -10.09
C VAL A 226 9.78 -14.21 -9.20
N PRO A 227 9.92 -14.05 -7.86
CA PRO A 227 8.79 -13.81 -6.98
C PRO A 227 7.95 -12.61 -7.44
N THR A 228 6.63 -12.74 -7.42
CA THR A 228 5.71 -11.71 -7.94
C THR A 228 5.90 -10.37 -7.25
N PHE A 229 6.19 -10.38 -5.96
CA PHE A 229 6.51 -9.18 -5.18
C PHE A 229 7.63 -8.33 -5.80
N LEU A 230 8.67 -8.97 -6.34
CA LEU A 230 9.77 -8.25 -7.01
C LEU A 230 9.39 -7.66 -8.36
N SER A 231 8.26 -8.06 -8.94
CA SER A 231 7.77 -7.49 -10.20
C SER A 231 7.11 -6.12 -10.00
N SER A 232 6.39 -5.93 -8.91
CA SER A 232 5.78 -4.65 -8.52
C SER A 232 6.73 -3.76 -7.72
N HIS A 233 7.61 -4.38 -6.91
CA HIS A 233 8.58 -3.73 -6.02
C HIS A 233 9.99 -4.23 -6.31
N PRO A 234 10.68 -3.72 -7.34
CA PRO A 234 12.00 -4.21 -7.71
C PRO A 234 13.00 -4.00 -6.57
N ALA A 235 13.36 -5.10 -5.88
CA ALA A 235 14.42 -5.06 -4.89
C ALA A 235 15.76 -5.05 -5.60
N THR A 236 16.51 -3.97 -5.46
CA THR A 236 17.89 -3.87 -5.93
C THR A 236 18.84 -4.02 -4.75
N GLN A 237 20.09 -4.41 -5.03
CA GLN A 237 21.10 -4.46 -3.98
C GLN A 237 21.33 -3.07 -3.37
N ASP A 238 21.14 -2.00 -4.15
CA ASP A 238 21.26 -0.62 -3.66
C ASP A 238 20.16 -0.31 -2.65
N ARG A 239 18.88 -0.63 -2.92
CA ARG A 239 17.79 -0.46 -1.96
C ARG A 239 18.05 -1.21 -0.64
N ILE A 240 18.50 -2.46 -0.72
CA ILE A 240 18.86 -3.28 0.45
C ILE A 240 19.96 -2.60 1.28
N ASN A 241 21.01 -2.11 0.61
CA ASN A 241 22.12 -1.43 1.26
C ASN A 241 21.69 -0.11 1.89
N ASP A 242 20.92 0.70 1.16
CA ASP A 242 20.44 2.02 1.61
C ASP A 242 19.51 1.89 2.82
N THR A 243 18.55 0.96 2.77
CA THR A 243 17.65 0.65 3.89
C THR A 243 18.46 0.17 5.12
N GLY A 244 19.42 -0.73 4.91
CA GLY A 244 20.29 -1.19 5.99
C GLY A 244 21.14 -0.07 6.61
N GLN A 245 21.69 0.84 5.81
CA GLN A 245 22.42 2.01 6.28
C GLN A 245 21.50 2.97 7.05
N LYS A 246 20.27 3.20 6.56
CA LYS A 246 19.29 4.04 7.23
C LYS A 246 18.92 3.50 8.61
N ILE A 247 18.72 2.19 8.74
CA ILE A 247 18.47 1.54 10.03
C ILE A 247 19.64 1.82 11.00
N GLN A 248 20.89 1.69 10.53
CA GLN A 248 22.06 1.98 11.35
C GLN A 248 22.16 3.46 11.75
N GLN A 249 21.82 4.38 10.84
CA GLN A 249 21.82 5.82 11.13
C GLN A 249 20.76 6.19 12.18
N LEU A 250 19.56 5.62 12.09
CA LEU A 250 18.45 5.96 12.97
C LEU A 250 18.54 5.28 14.34
N TYR A 251 18.95 4.02 14.36
CA TYR A 251 18.82 3.18 15.56
C TYR A 251 20.16 2.67 16.11
N GLY A 252 21.20 2.61 15.28
CA GLY A 252 22.54 2.19 15.70
C GLY A 252 22.53 0.86 16.42
N SER A 253 23.19 0.79 17.59
CA SER A 253 23.27 -0.43 18.40
C SER A 253 21.96 -0.83 19.11
N LYS A 254 20.90 -0.04 19.01
CA LYS A 254 19.59 -0.38 19.58
C LYS A 254 18.91 -1.52 18.81
N VAL A 255 19.30 -1.72 17.56
CA VAL A 255 18.77 -2.75 16.69
C VAL A 255 19.89 -3.62 16.17
N VAL A 256 19.77 -4.93 16.40
CA VAL A 256 20.75 -5.91 15.93
C VAL A 256 20.10 -6.80 14.88
N ARG A 257 20.70 -6.88 13.70
CA ARG A 257 20.22 -7.73 12.61
C ARG A 257 20.26 -9.20 13.04
N GLY A 258 19.22 -9.94 12.71
CA GLY A 258 19.11 -11.37 13.05
C GLY A 258 18.90 -11.66 14.53
N SER A 259 18.75 -10.64 15.38
CA SER A 259 18.37 -10.90 16.77
C SER A 259 16.88 -11.24 16.82
N THR A 260 16.58 -12.40 17.40
CA THR A 260 15.22 -12.78 17.79
C THR A 260 14.76 -12.02 19.04
N GLN A 261 15.49 -10.97 19.43
CA GLN A 261 15.18 -10.21 20.61
C GLN A 261 13.82 -9.52 20.46
N THR A 262 12.91 -10.03 21.17
CA THR A 262 11.79 -9.43 21.88
C THR A 262 10.46 -9.29 21.16
N TYR A 263 10.36 -9.22 19.85
CA TYR A 263 9.08 -8.85 19.23
C TYR A 263 8.59 -9.76 18.10
N ASP A 264 9.23 -10.90 17.89
CA ASP A 264 8.83 -11.82 16.83
C ASP A 264 7.48 -12.46 17.20
N CYS A 265 6.43 -12.13 16.44
CA CYS A 265 5.05 -12.57 16.65
C CYS A 265 4.41 -12.24 18.02
N MET A 266 4.96 -11.32 18.81
CA MET A 266 4.49 -11.06 20.19
C MET A 266 3.03 -10.60 20.33
N ASN A 267 2.51 -9.94 19.30
CA ASN A 267 1.16 -9.40 19.31
C ASN A 267 0.13 -10.35 18.70
N THR A 268 0.54 -11.55 18.31
CA THR A 268 -0.30 -12.54 17.66
C THR A 268 -0.59 -13.72 18.59
N SER A 269 -1.74 -14.35 18.40
CA SER A 269 -2.15 -15.53 19.18
C SER A 269 -1.40 -16.81 18.80
N LEU A 270 -0.79 -16.84 17.62
CA LEU A 270 -0.05 -17.99 17.08
C LEU A 270 1.38 -17.58 16.74
N GLN A 271 2.31 -18.55 16.85
CA GLN A 271 3.66 -18.36 16.31
C GLN A 271 3.66 -18.59 14.81
N LEU A 272 4.62 -18.02 14.08
CA LEU A 272 4.72 -18.16 12.62
C LEU A 272 4.72 -19.62 12.17
N ALA A 273 5.42 -20.50 12.87
CA ALA A 273 5.46 -21.93 12.54
C ALA A 273 4.09 -22.61 12.64
N ASP A 274 3.25 -22.21 13.60
CA ASP A 274 1.88 -22.74 13.75
C ASP A 274 0.99 -22.26 12.60
N VAL A 275 1.12 -20.98 12.20
CA VAL A 275 0.42 -20.40 11.05
C VAL A 275 0.82 -21.10 9.76
N GLN A 276 2.10 -21.30 9.53
CA GLN A 276 2.59 -22.03 8.36
C GLN A 276 2.12 -23.49 8.34
N ALA A 277 2.02 -24.11 9.51
CA ALA A 277 1.44 -25.47 9.62
C ALA A 277 -0.06 -25.47 9.29
N ALA A 278 -0.82 -24.46 9.75
CA ALA A 278 -2.23 -24.28 9.40
C ALA A 278 -2.44 -24.08 7.90
N ILE A 279 -1.62 -23.22 7.26
CA ILE A 279 -1.65 -23.03 5.80
C ILE A 279 -1.46 -24.37 5.07
N ARG A 280 -0.41 -25.13 5.42
CA ARG A 280 -0.13 -26.44 4.79
C ARG A 280 -1.22 -27.49 5.04
N ALA A 281 -1.98 -27.35 6.12
CA ALA A 281 -3.14 -28.21 6.40
C ALA A 281 -4.40 -27.82 5.62
N GLY A 282 -4.42 -26.64 5.04
CA GLY A 282 -5.50 -26.03 4.28
C GLY A 282 -6.26 -24.98 5.07
N VAL A 283 -6.38 -23.78 4.48
CA VAL A 283 -7.16 -22.67 5.03
C VAL A 283 -8.60 -22.74 4.58
N SER A 284 -9.53 -22.16 5.36
CA SER A 284 -10.91 -21.99 4.93
C SER A 284 -11.05 -20.76 4.02
N ILE A 285 -11.81 -20.91 2.93
CA ILE A 285 -12.02 -19.84 1.95
C ILE A 285 -13.37 -19.15 2.23
N ARG A 286 -13.45 -17.84 1.92
CA ARG A 286 -14.66 -17.00 2.02
C ARG A 286 -15.71 -17.41 1.00
#